data_bb2ed1612d09a09f691bcd74011a54ac
#
_entry.id   bb2ed1612d09a09f691bcd74011a54ac
#
_cell.length_a   1.000
_cell.length_b   1.000
_cell.length_c   1.000
_cell.angle_alpha   90.00
_cell.angle_beta   90.00
_cell.angle_gamma   90.00
#
_symmetry.space_group_name_H-M   'P 1'
#
loop_
_entity.id
_entity.type
_entity.pdbx_description
1 polymer ?
#
loop_
_entity_poly.entity_id
_entity_poly.type
_entity_poly.pdbx_seq_one_letter_code
_entity_poly.pdbx_strand_id
1 'polypeptide(L)'
;YTLSRGLKLSLNAVANARIDEPDGAVNKELYRDEYYHWRDSIWSNIFNFGRVTNYQHSGDLNWTVPINKLPYLDWVTANAQYKANYIWKTGPQKTEYEWGNTIMNRNTKQINAMANFGTLYNKSKYLKGIYDKYNFSSSNRATKRKSANSQTVRYTERNVAMTSGKPIKI
;
A
#
# COMPACT_ATOMS: atom_id res chain seq x y z
N TYR A 1 -6.44 -8.99 11.34
CA TYR A 1 -7.47 -8.99 12.40
C TYR A 1 -8.11 -7.61 12.53
N THR A 2 -9.44 -7.57 12.67
CA THR A 2 -10.20 -6.33 12.93
C THR A 2 -10.53 -6.29 14.41
N LEU A 3 -9.79 -5.48 15.19
CA LEU A 3 -9.97 -5.36 16.63
C LEU A 3 -11.19 -4.50 17.02
N SER A 4 -11.57 -3.55 16.16
CA SER A 4 -12.71 -2.67 16.33
C SER A 4 -13.13 -2.15 14.95
N ARG A 5 -14.32 -1.50 14.86
CA ARG A 5 -14.80 -0.92 13.59
C ARG A 5 -13.82 0.05 12.91
N GLY A 6 -12.89 0.65 13.67
CA GLY A 6 -11.90 1.59 13.14
C GLY A 6 -10.45 1.12 13.27
N LEU A 7 -10.16 -0.05 13.90
CA LEU A 7 -8.82 -0.50 14.19
C LEU A 7 -8.56 -1.86 13.51
N LYS A 8 -7.61 -1.88 12.59
CA LYS A 8 -7.17 -3.08 11.85
C LYS A 8 -5.71 -3.36 12.16
N LEU A 9 -5.42 -4.58 12.54
CA LEU A 9 -4.08 -5.09 12.79
C LEU A 9 -3.77 -6.23 11.83
N SER A 10 -2.69 -6.13 11.09
CA SER A 10 -2.13 -7.20 10.26
C SER A 10 -0.75 -7.55 10.77
N LEU A 11 -0.52 -8.83 11.04
CA LEU A 11 0.77 -9.38 11.43
C LEU A 11 1.18 -10.43 10.41
N ASN A 12 2.40 -10.34 9.94
CA ASN A 12 3.00 -11.32 9.05
C ASN A 12 4.39 -11.69 9.57
N ALA A 13 4.68 -12.98 9.60
CA ALA A 13 5.99 -13.50 9.98
C ALA A 13 6.42 -14.56 8.98
N VAL A 14 7.65 -14.47 8.53
CA VAL A 14 8.27 -15.42 7.60
C VAL A 14 9.61 -15.82 8.18
N ALA A 15 9.83 -17.12 8.32
CA ALA A 15 11.11 -17.71 8.70
C ALA A 15 11.58 -18.61 7.56
N ASN A 16 12.81 -18.36 7.09
CA ASN A 16 13.47 -19.22 6.14
C ASN A 16 14.56 -20.00 6.88
N ALA A 17 14.47 -21.29 6.82
CA ALA A 17 15.46 -22.20 7.37
C ALA A 17 16.17 -22.94 6.26
N ARG A 18 17.41 -23.33 6.51
CA ARG A 18 18.23 -24.15 5.65
C ARG A 18 18.58 -25.42 6.34
N ILE A 19 18.50 -26.53 5.63
CA ILE A 19 19.04 -27.81 6.10
C ILE A 19 20.46 -27.87 5.57
N ASP A 20 21.41 -27.81 6.51
CA ASP A 20 22.83 -27.93 6.16
C ASP A 20 23.18 -29.41 6.02
N GLU A 21 23.74 -29.78 4.89
CA GLU A 21 24.26 -31.09 4.62
C GLU A 21 25.71 -31.18 5.11
N PRO A 22 26.11 -32.24 5.83
CA PRO A 22 27.49 -32.45 6.20
C PRO A 22 28.42 -32.50 4.99
N ASP A 23 29.61 -31.92 5.08
CA ASP A 23 30.58 -31.87 3.98
C ASP A 23 31.01 -33.30 3.57
N GLY A 24 31.01 -33.57 2.27
CA GLY A 24 31.54 -34.76 1.66
C GLY A 24 30.49 -35.61 0.91
N ALA A 25 30.92 -36.20 -0.17
CA ALA A 25 30.13 -37.18 -0.89
C ALA A 25 30.22 -38.54 -0.17
N VAL A 26 29.15 -38.94 0.49
CA VAL A 26 29.13 -40.21 1.28
C VAL A 26 28.63 -41.34 0.39
N ASN A 27 29.51 -42.26 0.03
CA ASN A 27 29.16 -43.43 -0.75
C ASN A 27 28.75 -44.57 0.23
N LYS A 28 27.50 -45.03 0.15
CA LYS A 28 26.95 -46.09 0.95
C LYS A 28 27.69 -47.45 0.86
N GLU A 29 28.29 -47.72 -0.29
CA GLU A 29 28.96 -49.01 -0.53
C GLU A 29 30.38 -49.02 0.04
N LEU A 30 31.09 -47.86 -0.06
CA LEU A 30 32.47 -47.71 0.39
C LEU A 30 32.59 -47.33 1.88
N TYR A 31 31.70 -46.49 2.34
CA TYR A 31 31.76 -45.86 3.68
C TYR A 31 30.41 -45.97 4.39
N ARG A 32 30.05 -47.22 4.76
CA ARG A 32 28.71 -47.54 5.30
C ARG A 32 28.41 -46.77 6.59
N ASP A 33 29.36 -46.70 7.53
CA ASP A 33 29.15 -46.07 8.84
C ASP A 33 29.01 -44.55 8.70
N GLU A 34 29.83 -43.95 7.86
CA GLU A 34 29.73 -42.49 7.56
C GLU A 34 28.40 -42.15 6.89
N TYR A 35 27.88 -43.02 6.00
CA TYR A 35 26.58 -42.84 5.37
C TYR A 35 25.44 -42.85 6.41
N TYR A 36 25.47 -43.72 7.40
CA TYR A 36 24.45 -43.74 8.43
C TYR A 36 24.52 -42.49 9.31
N HIS A 37 25.69 -42.05 9.71
CA HIS A 37 25.88 -40.77 10.44
C HIS A 37 25.41 -39.56 9.63
N TRP A 38 25.72 -39.50 8.37
CA TRP A 38 25.24 -38.46 7.43
C TRP A 38 23.72 -38.44 7.34
N ARG A 39 23.12 -39.61 7.13
CA ARG A 39 21.67 -39.76 7.04
C ARG A 39 20.98 -39.32 8.33
N ASP A 40 21.45 -39.79 9.48
CA ASP A 40 20.87 -39.49 10.79
C ASP A 40 21.00 -38.01 11.13
N SER A 41 22.10 -37.37 10.71
CA SER A 41 22.31 -35.93 10.84
C SER A 41 21.29 -35.15 10.01
N ILE A 42 21.06 -35.54 8.75
CA ILE A 42 20.06 -34.91 7.89
C ILE A 42 18.65 -35.05 8.48
N TRP A 43 18.27 -36.26 8.91
CA TRP A 43 16.96 -36.47 9.51
C TRP A 43 16.78 -35.67 10.80
N SER A 44 17.79 -35.61 11.66
CA SER A 44 17.77 -34.73 12.83
C SER A 44 17.56 -33.27 12.47
N ASN A 45 18.27 -32.77 11.47
CA ASN A 45 18.12 -31.39 10.99
C ASN A 45 16.72 -31.14 10.41
N ILE A 46 16.14 -32.08 9.69
CA ILE A 46 14.77 -31.98 9.14
C ILE A 46 13.75 -31.89 10.28
N PHE A 47 13.85 -32.78 11.29
CA PHE A 47 12.93 -32.77 12.43
C PHE A 47 13.04 -31.53 13.29
N ASN A 48 14.23 -30.92 13.36
CA ASN A 48 14.48 -29.64 14.03
C ASN A 48 14.17 -28.41 13.16
N PHE A 49 13.53 -28.58 11.99
CA PHE A 49 13.23 -27.52 11.01
C PHE A 49 14.44 -26.78 10.46
N GLY A 50 15.63 -27.39 10.54
CA GLY A 50 16.87 -26.81 10.06
C GLY A 50 17.33 -25.59 10.86
N ARG A 51 18.32 -24.90 10.31
CA ARG A 51 18.88 -23.67 10.88
C ARG A 51 18.21 -22.45 10.24
N VAL A 52 17.60 -21.61 11.05
CA VAL A 52 16.99 -20.36 10.57
C VAL A 52 18.08 -19.44 10.01
N THR A 53 17.95 -19.04 8.76
CA THR A 53 18.88 -18.17 8.06
C THR A 53 18.36 -16.76 7.89
N ASN A 54 17.05 -16.61 7.79
CA ASN A 54 16.40 -15.32 7.65
C ASN A 54 15.07 -15.36 8.37
N TYR A 55 14.84 -14.37 9.22
CA TYR A 55 13.58 -14.18 9.91
C TYR A 55 13.10 -12.76 9.67
N GLN A 56 11.87 -12.64 9.21
CA GLN A 56 11.24 -11.36 8.99
C GLN A 56 9.85 -11.36 9.63
N HIS A 57 9.53 -10.33 10.37
CA HIS A 57 8.16 -10.06 10.75
C HIS A 57 7.78 -8.63 10.47
N SER A 58 6.54 -8.42 10.09
CA SER A 58 5.94 -7.12 9.84
C SER A 58 4.61 -6.99 10.55
N GLY A 59 4.38 -5.82 11.11
CA GLY A 59 3.14 -5.44 11.74
C GLY A 59 2.62 -4.16 11.11
N ASP A 60 1.35 -4.18 10.67
CA ASP A 60 0.63 -3.02 10.15
C ASP A 60 -0.57 -2.73 11.03
N LEU A 61 -0.60 -1.56 11.65
CA LEU A 61 -1.70 -1.05 12.43
C LEU A 61 -2.33 0.12 11.68
N ASN A 62 -3.60 -0.04 11.30
CA ASN A 62 -4.39 1.01 10.67
C ASN A 62 -5.53 1.40 11.61
N TRP A 63 -5.58 2.67 11.98
CA TRP A 63 -6.59 3.21 12.87
C TRP A 63 -7.31 4.38 12.23
N THR A 64 -8.58 4.20 11.97
CA THR A 64 -9.49 5.29 11.61
C THR A 64 -9.99 5.94 12.89
N VAL A 65 -9.46 7.13 13.19
CA VAL A 65 -9.82 7.85 14.42
C VAL A 65 -11.25 8.34 14.29
N PRO A 66 -12.16 7.97 15.20
CA PRO A 66 -13.57 8.32 15.09
C PRO A 66 -13.85 9.77 15.55
N ILE A 67 -13.10 10.74 15.01
CA ILE A 67 -13.26 12.17 15.32
C ILE A 67 -14.64 12.66 14.90
N ASN A 68 -15.18 12.11 13.84
CA ASN A 68 -16.51 12.44 13.32
C ASN A 68 -17.67 12.11 14.30
N LYS A 69 -17.40 11.34 15.36
CA LYS A 69 -18.40 11.09 16.42
C LYS A 69 -18.44 12.19 17.47
N LEU A 70 -17.45 13.07 17.49
CA LEU A 70 -17.44 14.20 18.38
C LEU A 70 -18.38 15.29 17.86
N PRO A 71 -19.25 15.87 18.70
CA PRO A 71 -20.10 16.98 18.30
C PRO A 71 -19.19 18.11 17.81
N TYR A 72 -19.55 18.73 16.71
CA TYR A 72 -18.81 19.80 16.00
C TYR A 72 -17.61 19.36 15.15
N LEU A 73 -17.12 18.11 15.20
CA LEU A 73 -15.96 17.64 14.45
C LEU A 73 -16.29 16.59 13.37
N ASP A 74 -17.55 16.43 13.00
CA ASP A 74 -18.04 15.53 11.95
C ASP A 74 -17.52 15.87 10.54
N TRP A 75 -16.99 17.08 10.34
CA TRP A 75 -16.34 17.54 9.13
C TRP A 75 -14.86 17.16 9.02
N VAL A 76 -14.29 16.53 10.07
CA VAL A 76 -12.90 16.08 10.11
C VAL A 76 -12.85 14.55 10.13
N THR A 77 -12.01 13.98 9.25
CA THR A 77 -11.65 12.57 9.27
C THR A 77 -10.15 12.44 9.47
N ALA A 78 -9.72 11.51 10.31
CA ALA A 78 -8.31 11.24 10.51
C ALA A 78 -8.05 9.73 10.49
N ASN A 79 -6.94 9.35 9.83
CA ASN A 79 -6.44 8.00 9.76
C ASN A 79 -4.99 7.99 10.23
N ALA A 80 -4.67 7.11 11.16
CA ALA A 80 -3.31 6.86 11.61
C ALA A 80 -2.89 5.48 11.15
N GLN A 81 -1.69 5.38 10.61
CA GLN A 81 -1.08 4.12 10.19
C GLN A 81 0.28 4.00 10.85
N TYR A 82 0.53 2.83 11.43
CA TYR A 82 1.83 2.44 11.97
C TYR A 82 2.27 1.15 11.31
N LYS A 83 3.46 1.16 10.72
CA LYS A 83 4.10 -0.02 10.15
C LYS A 83 5.41 -0.26 10.85
N ALA A 84 5.60 -1.49 11.33
CA ALA A 84 6.87 -1.95 11.88
C ALA A 84 7.34 -3.14 11.06
N ASN A 85 8.61 -3.15 10.69
CA ASN A 85 9.24 -4.25 9.99
C ASN A 85 10.57 -4.58 10.68
N TYR A 86 10.75 -5.84 11.00
CA TYR A 86 11.94 -6.38 11.61
C TYR A 86 12.49 -7.48 10.71
N ILE A 87 13.77 -7.43 10.42
CA ILE A 87 14.47 -8.40 9.61
C ILE A 87 15.72 -8.83 10.37
N TRP A 88 15.86 -10.12 10.57
CA TRP A 88 17.07 -10.74 11.07
C TRP A 88 17.65 -11.67 10.01
N LYS A 89 18.95 -11.57 9.77
CA LYS A 89 19.69 -12.43 8.84
C LYS A 89 20.92 -12.97 9.53
N THR A 90 21.17 -14.26 9.37
CA THR A 90 22.42 -14.85 9.85
C THR A 90 23.59 -14.40 8.98
N GLY A 91 24.74 -14.24 9.61
CA GLY A 91 25.99 -13.97 8.91
C GLY A 91 26.44 -15.14 8.04
N PRO A 92 27.30 -14.92 7.02
CA PRO A 92 27.90 -15.97 6.22
C PRO A 92 28.82 -16.86 7.06
N GLN A 93 28.73 -18.19 6.89
CA GLN A 93 29.48 -19.15 7.71
C GLN A 93 30.91 -19.43 7.23
N LYS A 94 31.22 -19.20 5.97
CA LYS A 94 32.52 -19.53 5.37
C LYS A 94 33.25 -18.29 4.86
N THR A 95 33.51 -17.34 5.76
CA THR A 95 34.36 -16.20 5.47
C THR A 95 35.53 -16.18 6.45
N GLU A 96 36.67 -15.71 5.99
CA GLU A 96 37.88 -15.54 6.78
C GLU A 96 37.65 -14.63 8.02
N TYR A 97 36.60 -13.83 7.99
CA TYR A 97 36.11 -13.00 9.09
C TYR A 97 34.74 -13.47 9.55
N GLU A 98 34.56 -13.64 10.85
CA GLU A 98 33.25 -13.92 11.46
C GLU A 98 32.35 -12.67 11.40
N TRP A 99 31.58 -12.58 10.34
CA TRP A 99 30.53 -11.56 10.24
C TRP A 99 29.36 -11.95 11.13
N GLY A 100 29.05 -11.14 12.12
CA GLY A 100 27.90 -11.36 12.99
C GLY A 100 26.56 -11.30 12.24
N ASN A 101 25.48 -11.61 12.95
CA ASN A 101 24.12 -11.53 12.42
C ASN A 101 23.73 -10.07 12.12
N THR A 102 22.97 -9.87 11.06
CA THR A 102 22.46 -8.56 10.67
C THR A 102 21.04 -8.39 11.15
N ILE A 103 20.77 -7.32 11.88
CA ILE A 103 19.44 -6.92 12.34
C ILE A 103 19.07 -5.60 11.67
N MET A 104 17.91 -5.57 11.02
CA MET A 104 17.35 -4.34 10.46
C MET A 104 15.96 -4.12 11.05
N ASN A 105 15.73 -2.93 11.58
CA ASN A 105 14.44 -2.51 12.11
C ASN A 105 14.01 -1.23 11.41
N ARG A 106 12.80 -1.24 10.84
CA ARG A 106 12.20 -0.08 10.19
C ARG A 106 10.80 0.12 10.75
N ASN A 107 10.53 1.35 11.18
CA ASN A 107 9.17 1.74 11.51
C ASN A 107 8.76 2.99 10.72
N THR A 108 7.49 3.03 10.35
CA THR A 108 6.89 4.15 9.62
C THR A 108 5.60 4.52 10.32
N LYS A 109 5.46 5.80 10.64
CA LYS A 109 4.25 6.37 11.22
C LYS A 109 3.69 7.37 10.23
N GLN A 110 2.42 7.23 9.88
CA GLN A 110 1.74 8.13 8.96
C GLN A 110 0.41 8.54 9.55
N ILE A 111 0.13 9.83 9.54
CA ILE A 111 -1.14 10.39 9.97
C ILE A 111 -1.69 11.22 8.82
N ASN A 112 -2.88 10.89 8.37
CA ASN A 112 -3.61 11.62 7.35
C ASN A 112 -4.87 12.20 7.98
N ALA A 113 -5.04 13.51 7.87
CA ALA A 113 -6.24 14.19 8.29
C ALA A 113 -6.85 14.94 7.11
N MET A 114 -8.16 14.84 6.96
CA MET A 114 -8.93 15.53 5.93
C MET A 114 -10.03 16.34 6.58
N ALA A 115 -10.13 17.60 6.19
CA ALA A 115 -11.14 18.53 6.65
C ALA A 115 -12.11 18.88 5.51
N ASN A 116 -13.39 18.58 5.67
CA ASN A 116 -14.43 18.93 4.72
C ASN A 116 -15.13 20.22 5.15
N PHE A 117 -14.62 21.36 4.68
CA PHE A 117 -15.15 22.67 4.99
C PHE A 117 -16.58 22.88 4.46
N GLY A 118 -16.98 22.17 3.40
CA GLY A 118 -18.37 22.21 2.91
C GLY A 118 -19.36 21.74 3.98
N THR A 119 -19.03 20.67 4.70
CA THR A 119 -19.83 20.17 5.82
C THR A 119 -19.85 21.15 7.00
N LEU A 120 -18.71 21.80 7.28
CA LEU A 120 -18.61 22.82 8.32
C LEU A 120 -19.48 24.05 7.99
N TYR A 121 -19.43 24.54 6.74
CA TYR A 121 -20.23 25.70 6.32
C TYR A 121 -21.73 25.42 6.33
N ASN A 122 -22.15 24.18 6.05
CA ASN A 122 -23.55 23.79 6.09
C ASN A 122 -24.17 23.78 7.50
N LYS A 123 -23.33 23.78 8.56
CA LYS A 123 -23.81 23.85 9.96
C LYS A 123 -24.29 25.24 10.38
N SER A 124 -23.69 26.28 9.85
CA SER A 124 -24.09 27.65 10.13
C SER A 124 -25.01 28.16 9.03
N LYS A 125 -26.23 28.59 9.40
CA LYS A 125 -27.19 29.16 8.43
C LYS A 125 -26.60 30.34 7.63
N TYR A 126 -25.79 31.16 8.27
CA TYR A 126 -25.13 32.28 7.64
C TYR A 126 -24.06 31.86 6.62
N LEU A 127 -23.17 30.95 7.03
CA LEU A 127 -22.10 30.45 6.18
C LEU A 127 -22.64 29.60 5.02
N LYS A 128 -23.71 28.84 5.25
CA LYS A 128 -24.42 28.09 4.23
C LYS A 128 -24.94 29.01 3.13
N GLY A 129 -25.57 30.11 3.47
CA GLY A 129 -26.07 31.07 2.48
C GLY A 129 -24.97 31.69 1.61
N ILE A 130 -23.79 31.96 2.18
CA ILE A 130 -22.63 32.44 1.43
C ILE A 130 -22.06 31.33 0.52
N TYR A 131 -21.92 30.11 1.04
CA TYR A 131 -21.39 28.96 0.32
C TYR A 131 -22.27 28.60 -0.88
N ASP A 132 -23.58 28.52 -0.69
CA ASP A 132 -24.54 28.22 -1.76
C ASP A 132 -24.53 29.30 -2.85
N LYS A 133 -24.47 30.57 -2.46
CA LYS A 133 -24.36 31.71 -3.41
C LYS A 133 -23.09 31.63 -4.24
N TYR A 134 -21.96 31.27 -3.63
CA TYR A 134 -20.69 31.14 -4.33
C TYR A 134 -20.68 29.94 -5.31
N ASN A 135 -21.15 28.76 -4.87
CA ASN A 135 -21.24 27.57 -5.70
C ASN A 135 -22.22 27.72 -6.85
N PHE A 136 -23.37 28.36 -6.61
CA PHE A 136 -24.34 28.65 -7.66
C PHE A 136 -23.74 29.57 -8.73
N SER A 137 -22.98 30.56 -8.32
CA SER A 137 -22.30 31.48 -9.23
C SER A 137 -21.23 30.78 -10.07
N SER A 138 -20.47 29.87 -9.50
CA SER A 138 -19.44 29.09 -10.22
C SER A 138 -20.03 28.06 -11.17
N SER A 139 -21.12 27.39 -10.79
CA SER A 139 -21.85 26.45 -11.64
C SER A 139 -22.44 27.13 -12.88
N ASN A 140 -23.05 28.29 -12.71
CA ASN A 140 -23.61 29.06 -13.83
C ASN A 140 -22.53 29.53 -14.81
N ARG A 141 -21.33 29.88 -14.32
CA ARG A 141 -20.20 30.25 -15.20
C ARG A 141 -19.72 29.04 -16.01
N ALA A 142 -19.65 27.86 -15.43
CA ALA A 142 -19.24 26.62 -16.11
C ALA A 142 -20.26 26.22 -17.19
N THR A 143 -21.54 26.33 -16.90
CA THR A 143 -22.63 26.00 -17.84
C THR A 143 -22.63 26.98 -19.00
N LYS A 144 -22.45 28.31 -18.74
CA LYS A 144 -22.39 29.30 -19.76
C LYS A 144 -21.19 29.12 -20.70
N ARG A 145 -20.03 28.70 -20.16
CA ARG A 145 -18.85 28.40 -21.00
C ARG A 145 -19.08 27.18 -21.89
N LYS A 146 -19.68 26.10 -21.36
CA LYS A 146 -20.02 24.90 -22.15
C LYS A 146 -21.01 25.25 -23.29
N SER A 147 -22.06 26.02 -23.00
CA SER A 147 -23.03 26.45 -24.01
C SER A 147 -22.39 27.34 -25.12
N ALA A 148 -21.55 28.30 -24.75
CA ALA A 148 -20.85 29.11 -25.73
C ALA A 148 -19.91 28.30 -26.63
N ASN A 149 -19.17 27.35 -26.05
CA ASN A 149 -18.26 26.48 -26.81
C ASN A 149 -19.04 25.53 -27.75
N SER A 150 -20.18 25.03 -27.34
CA SER A 150 -21.02 24.16 -28.16
C SER A 150 -21.67 24.93 -29.34
N GLN A 151 -22.00 26.20 -29.16
CA GLN A 151 -22.47 27.03 -30.25
C GLN A 151 -21.35 27.32 -31.26
N THR A 152 -20.15 27.61 -30.81
CA THR A 152 -19.01 27.87 -31.71
C THR A 152 -18.69 26.65 -32.58
N VAL A 153 -18.74 25.44 -32.01
CA VAL A 153 -18.54 24.18 -32.77
C VAL A 153 -19.63 24.00 -33.83
N ARG A 154 -20.91 24.27 -33.52
CA ARG A 154 -22.01 24.18 -34.49
C ARG A 154 -21.87 25.16 -35.65
N TYR A 155 -21.37 26.36 -35.43
CA TYR A 155 -21.08 27.33 -36.50
C TYR A 155 -19.96 26.87 -37.42
N THR A 156 -18.92 26.25 -36.85
CA THR A 156 -17.78 25.70 -37.62
C THR A 156 -18.22 24.56 -38.54
N GLU A 157 -19.01 23.62 -38.01
CA GLU A 157 -19.52 22.49 -38.79
C GLU A 157 -20.47 22.93 -39.93
N ARG A 158 -21.30 23.95 -39.71
CA ARG A 158 -22.18 24.46 -40.71
C ARG A 158 -21.43 25.16 -41.87
N ASN A 159 -20.37 25.85 -41.55
CA ASN A 159 -19.54 26.52 -42.58
C ASN A 159 -18.71 25.51 -43.38
N VAL A 160 -18.24 24.44 -42.77
CA VAL A 160 -17.56 23.33 -43.47
C VAL A 160 -18.51 22.58 -44.39
N ALA A 161 -19.75 22.33 -43.99
CA ALA A 161 -20.75 21.67 -44.81
C ALA A 161 -21.14 22.48 -46.06
N MET A 162 -21.12 23.84 -45.98
CA MET A 162 -21.42 24.71 -47.14
C MET A 162 -20.26 24.83 -48.14
N THR A 163 -19.02 24.62 -47.72
CA THR A 163 -17.85 24.65 -48.63
C THR A 163 -17.60 23.34 -49.37
N SER A 164 -18.17 22.22 -48.90
CA SER A 164 -18.03 20.91 -49.51
C SER A 164 -19.04 20.57 -50.61
N GLY A 165 -19.95 21.46 -50.97
CA GLY A 165 -21.12 21.19 -51.82
C GLY A 165 -21.18 21.90 -53.18
N LYS A 166 -20.08 22.17 -53.88
CA LYS A 166 -20.14 22.55 -55.30
C LYS A 166 -19.34 21.57 -56.18
N PRO A 167 -19.98 20.75 -57.02
CA PRO A 167 -19.26 20.09 -58.10
C PRO A 167 -18.89 21.11 -59.16
N ILE A 168 -17.58 21.25 -59.44
CA ILE A 168 -17.10 21.96 -60.60
C ILE A 168 -17.40 21.07 -61.83
N LYS A 169 -18.31 21.48 -62.68
CA LYS A 169 -18.47 20.93 -64.04
C LYS A 169 -17.38 21.56 -64.91
N ILE A 170 -16.53 20.74 -65.44
CA ILE A 170 -15.71 20.99 -66.63
C ILE A 170 -16.52 20.60 -67.83
#